data_d3be09f11f08edc633be595594048da7
#
_entry.id   d3be09f11f08edc633be595594048da7
#
_cell.length_a   1.000
_cell.length_b   1.000
_cell.length_c   1.000
_cell.angle_alpha   90.00
_cell.angle_beta   90.00
_cell.angle_gamma   90.00
#
_symmetry.space_group_name_H-M   'P 1'
#
loop_
_entity.id
_entity.type
_entity.pdbx_description
1 polymer ?
#
loop_
_entity_poly.entity_id
_entity_poly.type
_entity_poly.pdbx_seq_one_letter_code
_entity_poly.pdbx_strand_id
1 'polypeptide(L)'
;MTVTTARSSDWRSEPIDWDAFAASIEGIEIIRDAAQVSKLSKDYYSYSPILQAQLGDKVGDLVVRPATEADVLKVAKACVQFRVPLTVRGAGTGNYGQCIPLEGGVILDMGKMQTVKWIKPGLACVEPGVKLNAIDKQTREIGWEIRMAPSTYRTATIGGFIGGGSGGIGSINFGQLRDRGNLHAVRVVTMEDEPRVIELRGDEVQKVNHAYGTNGIITELEIPLGPAYPWSELIVAFPDFMTAARFGQTLADADGIVKKLITICADPIPQYFAALRETIPTGTHIALLMVAESCLEPLGGLVREFGGQICYQKAAKDAGKGVMLLEYTWNHTTLHARSVDPSLTYLQTLFPRDPDLKLVQQMYEHFGDELMMHLEFIRIGGAAAPAALQLVRYSTSDRLHEIIKYHEAQGAFIANPHTYILEDGGRKEIDPVQLAFKEMVDPYGLLNPGKMRAWLERSIAS
;
A
#
# COMPACT_ATOMS: atom_id res chain seq x y z
N MET A 1 26.96 1.89 3.50
CA MET A 1 27.27 2.26 4.88
C MET A 1 26.41 1.42 5.78
N THR A 2 27.02 0.57 6.58
CA THR A 2 26.35 -0.26 7.58
C THR A 2 25.74 0.70 8.60
N VAL A 3 24.42 0.83 8.60
CA VAL A 3 23.72 1.57 9.66
C VAL A 3 23.92 0.75 10.94
N THR A 4 24.87 1.18 11.74
CA THR A 4 25.04 0.68 13.11
C THR A 4 23.72 1.01 13.81
N THR A 5 22.94 -0.01 14.13
CA THR A 5 21.75 0.12 14.97
C THR A 5 22.20 0.69 16.31
N ALA A 6 22.10 2.02 16.44
CA ALA A 6 22.17 2.63 17.75
C ALA A 6 21.03 2.01 18.57
N ARG A 7 21.37 1.42 19.71
CA ARG A 7 20.40 0.84 20.64
C ARG A 7 19.47 1.97 21.08
N SER A 8 18.30 2.05 20.45
CA SER A 8 17.18 2.82 20.96
C SER A 8 16.60 1.99 22.09
N SER A 9 16.87 2.26 23.34
CA SER A 9 15.95 1.85 24.41
C SER A 9 16.64 1.57 25.73
N ASP A 10 17.28 2.58 26.31
CA ASP A 10 17.56 2.56 27.76
C ASP A 10 16.31 2.91 28.61
N TRP A 11 15.13 3.01 27.98
CA TRP A 11 13.89 3.32 28.69
C TRP A 11 13.21 2.08 29.35
N ARG A 12 13.64 0.85 29.03
CA ARG A 12 13.20 -0.37 29.72
C ARG A 12 14.17 -0.74 30.83
N SER A 13 14.01 -0.15 31.99
CA SER A 13 14.76 -0.54 33.17
C SER A 13 14.19 -1.79 33.89
N GLU A 14 12.91 -2.12 33.66
CA GLU A 14 12.24 -3.24 34.33
C GLU A 14 11.42 -4.10 33.34
N PRO A 15 11.25 -5.42 33.65
CA PRO A 15 10.32 -6.27 32.87
C PRO A 15 8.90 -5.77 32.97
N ILE A 16 8.15 -5.86 31.86
CA ILE A 16 6.73 -5.48 31.82
C ILE A 16 5.93 -6.47 32.67
N ASP A 17 5.12 -5.95 33.60
CA ASP A 17 4.11 -6.73 34.28
C ASP A 17 2.89 -6.93 33.39
N TRP A 18 2.91 -8.02 32.63
CA TRP A 18 1.85 -8.35 31.67
C TRP A 18 0.51 -8.71 32.33
N ASP A 19 0.50 -9.12 33.60
CA ASP A 19 -0.75 -9.43 34.30
C ASP A 19 -1.42 -8.15 34.80
N ALA A 20 -0.65 -7.22 35.35
CA ALA A 20 -1.15 -5.89 35.68
C ALA A 20 -1.59 -5.12 34.42
N PHE A 21 -0.83 -5.23 33.31
CA PHE A 21 -1.23 -4.67 32.01
C PHE A 21 -2.59 -5.23 31.56
N ALA A 22 -2.75 -6.56 31.56
CA ALA A 22 -4.00 -7.20 31.13
C ALA A 22 -5.19 -6.83 32.02
N ALA A 23 -4.99 -6.74 33.34
CA ALA A 23 -6.01 -6.27 34.27
C ALA A 23 -6.45 -4.82 33.98
N SER A 24 -5.51 -3.96 33.56
CA SER A 24 -5.82 -2.55 33.22
C SER A 24 -6.70 -2.40 31.98
N ILE A 25 -6.75 -3.40 31.10
CA ILE A 25 -7.58 -3.44 29.87
C ILE A 25 -8.64 -4.54 29.93
N GLU A 26 -9.11 -4.90 31.14
CA GLU A 26 -10.15 -5.91 31.33
C GLU A 26 -11.38 -5.65 30.44
N GLY A 27 -11.94 -6.70 29.85
CA GLY A 27 -13.05 -6.68 28.91
C GLY A 27 -12.65 -6.56 27.44
N ILE A 28 -11.38 -6.31 27.12
CA ILE A 28 -10.87 -6.28 25.75
C ILE A 28 -10.20 -7.62 25.43
N GLU A 29 -10.43 -8.14 24.21
CA GLU A 29 -9.83 -9.40 23.77
C GLU A 29 -8.30 -9.32 23.74
N ILE A 30 -7.63 -10.25 24.42
CA ILE A 30 -6.17 -10.41 24.43
C ILE A 30 -5.82 -11.81 23.91
N ILE A 31 -4.89 -11.88 22.95
CA ILE A 31 -4.35 -13.13 22.43
C ILE A 31 -2.91 -13.27 22.93
N ARG A 32 -2.64 -14.35 23.67
CA ARG A 32 -1.30 -14.70 24.18
C ARG A 32 -0.74 -15.97 23.53
N ASP A 33 -1.51 -16.64 22.67
CA ASP A 33 -1.04 -17.81 21.94
C ASP A 33 0.12 -17.45 21.01
N ALA A 34 1.28 -18.05 21.23
CA ALA A 34 2.52 -17.70 20.56
C ALA A 34 2.45 -17.85 19.03
N ALA A 35 1.71 -18.86 18.53
CA ALA A 35 1.57 -19.07 17.09
C ALA A 35 0.72 -17.99 16.46
N GLN A 36 -0.37 -17.56 17.11
CA GLN A 36 -1.21 -16.46 16.63
C GLN A 36 -0.50 -15.12 16.72
N VAL A 37 0.21 -14.85 17.83
CA VAL A 37 1.02 -13.63 17.98
C VAL A 37 2.08 -13.57 16.89
N SER A 38 2.84 -14.64 16.67
CA SER A 38 3.84 -14.72 15.58
C SER A 38 3.23 -14.48 14.21
N LYS A 39 2.08 -15.07 13.92
CA LYS A 39 1.35 -14.85 12.66
C LYS A 39 0.91 -13.39 12.49
N LEU A 40 0.39 -12.78 13.54
CA LEU A 40 -0.10 -11.40 13.52
C LEU A 40 1.02 -10.37 13.62
N SER A 41 2.26 -10.78 13.92
CA SER A 41 3.45 -9.95 13.86
C SER A 41 4.02 -9.77 12.44
N LYS A 42 3.44 -10.41 11.43
CA LYS A 42 3.99 -10.43 10.07
C LYS A 42 3.09 -9.73 9.07
N ASP A 43 3.69 -9.10 8.07
CA ASP A 43 3.09 -8.68 6.80
C ASP A 43 3.81 -9.39 5.64
N TYR A 44 3.74 -8.86 4.41
CA TYR A 44 4.41 -9.45 3.25
C TYR A 44 5.83 -8.88 3.01
N TYR A 45 6.53 -8.43 4.06
CA TYR A 45 7.92 -7.94 3.97
C TYR A 45 8.87 -8.94 3.31
N SER A 46 8.54 -10.22 3.32
CA SER A 46 9.33 -11.28 2.69
C SER A 46 9.43 -11.19 1.17
N TYR A 47 8.69 -10.25 0.52
CA TYR A 47 8.95 -9.89 -0.89
C TYR A 47 10.33 -9.26 -1.07
N SER A 48 10.88 -8.68 -0.02
CA SER A 48 12.23 -8.15 0.04
C SER A 48 13.16 -9.12 0.79
N PRO A 49 14.17 -9.70 0.14
CA PRO A 49 15.19 -10.51 0.82
C PRO A 49 15.92 -9.74 1.92
N ILE A 50 16.10 -8.42 1.74
CA ILE A 50 16.72 -7.53 2.74
C ILE A 50 15.83 -7.43 3.98
N LEU A 51 14.54 -7.14 3.81
CA LEU A 51 13.60 -7.04 4.93
C LEU A 51 13.39 -8.40 5.60
N GLN A 52 13.42 -9.50 4.84
CA GLN A 52 13.32 -10.84 5.41
C GLN A 52 14.47 -11.14 6.37
N ALA A 53 15.69 -10.73 6.03
CA ALA A 53 16.85 -10.87 6.89
C ALA A 53 16.79 -9.98 8.15
N GLN A 54 16.17 -8.79 8.04
CA GLN A 54 16.11 -7.81 9.13
C GLN A 54 14.92 -8.02 10.07
N LEU A 55 13.80 -8.56 9.59
CA LEU A 55 12.52 -8.58 10.29
C LEU A 55 12.02 -9.98 10.63
N GLY A 56 12.72 -11.02 10.21
CA GLY A 56 12.26 -12.40 10.33
C GLY A 56 12.04 -12.88 11.77
N ASP A 57 12.79 -12.34 12.72
CA ASP A 57 12.77 -12.63 14.17
C ASP A 57 11.89 -11.67 14.98
N LYS A 58 11.34 -10.62 14.36
CA LYS A 58 10.56 -9.59 15.05
C LYS A 58 9.13 -10.09 15.33
N VAL A 59 8.77 -10.15 16.61
CA VAL A 59 7.49 -10.65 17.10
C VAL A 59 7.03 -9.77 18.27
N GLY A 60 5.72 -9.47 18.34
CA GLY A 60 5.10 -8.84 19.49
C GLY A 60 5.00 -9.79 20.70
N ASP A 61 4.67 -9.25 21.87
CA ASP A 61 4.48 -10.05 23.08
C ASP A 61 3.04 -10.56 23.20
N LEU A 62 2.06 -9.75 22.76
CA LEU A 62 0.64 -10.12 22.74
C LEU A 62 -0.13 -9.31 21.70
N VAL A 63 -1.34 -9.77 21.36
CA VAL A 63 -2.26 -9.05 20.47
C VAL A 63 -3.48 -8.60 21.26
N VAL A 64 -3.89 -7.34 21.08
CA VAL A 64 -5.11 -6.78 21.64
C VAL A 64 -6.07 -6.39 20.50
N ARG A 65 -7.35 -6.75 20.64
CA ARG A 65 -8.39 -6.49 19.65
C ARG A 65 -9.47 -5.57 20.20
N PRO A 66 -9.33 -4.25 20.04
CA PRO A 66 -10.37 -3.31 20.45
C PRO A 66 -11.59 -3.45 19.53
N ALA A 67 -12.78 -3.28 20.11
CA ALA A 67 -14.05 -3.25 19.38
C ALA A 67 -14.59 -1.83 19.23
N THR A 68 -14.12 -0.89 20.05
CA THR A 68 -14.62 0.50 20.11
C THR A 68 -13.45 1.49 20.24
N GLU A 69 -13.72 2.78 19.94
CA GLU A 69 -12.77 3.87 20.20
C GLU A 69 -12.43 3.98 21.71
N ALA A 70 -13.39 3.69 22.59
CA ALA A 70 -13.15 3.66 24.03
C ALA A 70 -12.16 2.56 24.45
N ASP A 71 -12.21 1.39 23.79
CA ASP A 71 -11.23 0.34 24.01
C ASP A 71 -9.83 0.79 23.56
N VAL A 72 -9.73 1.49 22.42
CA VAL A 72 -8.47 2.03 21.92
C VAL A 72 -7.87 3.03 22.90
N LEU A 73 -8.68 3.96 23.46
CA LEU A 73 -8.26 4.88 24.51
C LEU A 73 -7.72 4.13 25.75
N LYS A 74 -8.43 3.10 26.18
CA LYS A 74 -8.04 2.28 27.33
C LYS A 74 -6.69 1.55 27.08
N VAL A 75 -6.50 0.97 25.91
CA VAL A 75 -5.25 0.31 25.52
C VAL A 75 -4.09 1.32 25.38
N ALA A 76 -4.33 2.47 24.77
CA ALA A 76 -3.34 3.53 24.65
C ALA A 76 -2.85 4.00 26.02
N LYS A 77 -3.79 4.25 26.96
CA LYS A 77 -3.46 4.62 28.35
C LYS A 77 -2.62 3.55 29.05
N ALA A 78 -3.01 2.29 28.93
CA ALA A 78 -2.26 1.18 29.49
C ALA A 78 -0.84 1.10 28.91
N CYS A 79 -0.69 1.18 27.59
CA CYS A 79 0.63 1.16 26.95
C CYS A 79 1.53 2.30 27.44
N VAL A 80 0.99 3.50 27.62
CA VAL A 80 1.75 4.63 28.17
C VAL A 80 2.11 4.41 29.62
N GLN A 81 1.16 3.97 30.46
CA GLN A 81 1.38 3.70 31.88
C GLN A 81 2.47 2.65 32.14
N PHE A 82 2.44 1.55 31.35
CA PHE A 82 3.40 0.44 31.50
C PHE A 82 4.63 0.57 30.58
N ARG A 83 4.76 1.68 29.86
CA ARG A 83 5.84 1.91 28.86
C ARG A 83 5.96 0.76 27.84
N VAL A 84 4.85 0.31 27.31
CA VAL A 84 4.75 -0.79 26.36
C VAL A 84 4.68 -0.26 24.93
N PRO A 85 5.56 -0.68 24.01
CA PRO A 85 5.44 -0.38 22.59
C PRO A 85 4.12 -0.90 22.02
N LEU A 86 3.55 -0.15 21.11
CA LEU A 86 2.31 -0.50 20.45
C LEU A 86 2.47 -0.40 18.94
N THR A 87 2.20 -1.49 18.23
CA THR A 87 2.18 -1.52 16.76
C THR A 87 0.76 -1.74 16.27
N VAL A 88 0.23 -0.77 15.53
CA VAL A 88 -1.13 -0.87 14.96
C VAL A 88 -1.12 -1.77 13.73
N ARG A 89 -2.11 -2.64 13.63
CA ARG A 89 -2.31 -3.56 12.52
C ARG A 89 -3.74 -3.51 11.98
N GLY A 90 -3.88 -3.41 10.66
CA GLY A 90 -5.10 -3.76 9.94
C GLY A 90 -5.05 -5.23 9.49
N ALA A 91 -5.25 -5.49 8.20
CA ALA A 91 -5.14 -6.85 7.66
C ALA A 91 -3.68 -7.35 7.50
N GLY A 92 -2.68 -6.49 7.64
CA GLY A 92 -1.26 -6.83 7.46
C GLY A 92 -0.91 -7.23 6.02
N THR A 93 -1.53 -6.58 5.06
CA THR A 93 -1.31 -6.83 3.62
C THR A 93 -0.22 -5.95 2.99
N GLY A 94 0.43 -5.10 3.79
CA GLY A 94 1.60 -4.34 3.39
C GLY A 94 2.82 -5.23 3.16
N ASN A 95 3.84 -4.70 2.51
CA ASN A 95 5.05 -5.45 2.17
C ASN A 95 6.37 -4.69 2.45
N TYR A 96 6.28 -3.62 3.24
CA TYR A 96 7.43 -2.82 3.69
C TYR A 96 7.78 -3.07 5.18
N GLY A 97 7.17 -4.06 5.81
CA GLY A 97 7.35 -4.26 7.25
C GLY A 97 6.70 -3.18 8.11
N GLN A 98 5.70 -2.47 7.59
CA GLN A 98 5.07 -1.32 8.27
C GLN A 98 4.43 -1.68 9.61
N CYS A 99 3.80 -2.85 9.70
CA CYS A 99 3.14 -3.33 10.92
C CYS A 99 3.93 -4.41 11.68
N ILE A 100 5.25 -4.50 11.44
CA ILE A 100 6.12 -5.42 12.19
C ILE A 100 6.56 -4.76 13.50
N PRO A 101 6.33 -5.39 14.66
CA PRO A 101 6.72 -4.84 15.96
C PRO A 101 8.23 -4.98 16.18
N LEU A 102 8.99 -3.93 15.85
CA LEU A 102 10.46 -3.95 15.94
C LEU A 102 10.96 -4.11 17.37
N GLU A 103 10.20 -3.59 18.35
CA GLU A 103 10.54 -3.55 19.77
C GLU A 103 9.64 -4.47 20.62
N GLY A 104 8.98 -5.47 20.02
CA GLY A 104 8.00 -6.29 20.73
C GLY A 104 6.75 -5.50 21.14
N GLY A 105 6.23 -5.75 22.34
CA GLY A 105 5.06 -5.03 22.87
C GLY A 105 3.73 -5.53 22.33
N VAL A 106 2.75 -4.64 22.33
CA VAL A 106 1.37 -4.91 21.91
C VAL A 106 1.21 -4.76 20.40
N ILE A 107 0.61 -5.77 19.77
CA ILE A 107 0.01 -5.63 18.42
C ILE A 107 -1.45 -5.25 18.59
N LEU A 108 -1.84 -4.06 18.16
CA LEU A 108 -3.22 -3.58 18.17
C LEU A 108 -3.91 -3.96 16.86
N ASP A 109 -4.66 -5.06 16.87
CA ASP A 109 -5.39 -5.56 15.70
C ASP A 109 -6.77 -4.88 15.59
N MET A 110 -6.88 -3.94 14.66
CA MET A 110 -8.08 -3.13 14.44
C MET A 110 -9.21 -3.87 13.70
N GLY A 111 -9.05 -5.14 13.43
CA GLY A 111 -9.98 -5.94 12.60
C GLY A 111 -11.41 -6.05 13.16
N LYS A 112 -11.66 -5.79 14.45
CA LYS A 112 -13.01 -5.75 15.05
C LYS A 112 -13.73 -4.41 14.84
N MET A 113 -13.04 -3.31 14.62
CA MET A 113 -13.62 -2.01 14.32
C MET A 113 -13.97 -1.95 12.82
N GLN A 114 -15.09 -2.54 12.43
CA GLN A 114 -15.46 -2.78 11.03
C GLN A 114 -16.84 -2.26 10.64
N THR A 115 -17.31 -1.20 11.31
CA THR A 115 -18.62 -0.59 11.04
C THR A 115 -18.50 0.45 9.93
N VAL A 116 -19.36 0.37 8.92
CA VAL A 116 -19.67 1.48 8.02
C VAL A 116 -20.72 2.34 8.71
N LYS A 117 -20.30 3.50 9.24
CA LYS A 117 -21.16 4.36 10.09
C LYS A 117 -22.25 5.05 9.29
N TRP A 118 -21.89 5.60 8.13
CA TRP A 118 -22.84 6.18 7.18
C TRP A 118 -22.23 6.30 5.78
N ILE A 119 -23.08 6.34 4.77
CA ILE A 119 -22.75 6.60 3.39
C ILE A 119 -23.65 7.72 2.88
N LYS A 120 -23.07 8.70 2.19
CA LYS A 120 -23.75 9.82 1.50
C LYS A 120 -23.19 9.94 0.08
N PRO A 121 -23.91 10.60 -0.85
CA PRO A 121 -23.35 10.90 -2.17
C PRO A 121 -21.98 11.57 -2.05
N GLY A 122 -20.96 10.91 -2.64
CA GLY A 122 -19.58 11.39 -2.66
C GLY A 122 -18.75 11.18 -1.39
N LEU A 123 -19.32 10.63 -0.29
CA LEU A 123 -18.59 10.49 0.97
C LEU A 123 -19.09 9.30 1.80
N ALA A 124 -18.18 8.58 2.48
CA ALA A 124 -18.49 7.55 3.44
C ALA A 124 -17.69 7.72 4.73
N CYS A 125 -18.30 7.41 5.88
CA CYS A 125 -17.64 7.36 7.18
C CYS A 125 -17.56 5.92 7.65
N VAL A 126 -16.35 5.48 7.99
CA VAL A 126 -16.04 4.08 8.27
C VAL A 126 -15.04 3.93 9.41
N GLU A 127 -15.11 2.80 10.11
CA GLU A 127 -14.07 2.40 11.05
C GLU A 127 -12.87 1.79 10.34
N PRO A 128 -11.66 1.82 10.93
CA PRO A 128 -10.40 1.47 10.26
C PRO A 128 -10.27 0.00 9.85
N GLY A 129 -10.98 -0.91 10.50
CA GLY A 129 -10.99 -2.34 10.22
C GLY A 129 -11.93 -2.75 9.09
N VAL A 130 -12.71 -1.83 8.53
CA VAL A 130 -13.59 -2.15 7.38
C VAL A 130 -12.76 -2.51 6.17
N LYS A 131 -13.09 -3.63 5.53
CA LYS A 131 -12.44 -4.06 4.28
C LYS A 131 -12.91 -3.20 3.12
N LEU A 132 -11.99 -2.89 2.20
CA LEU A 132 -12.27 -2.02 1.05
C LEU A 132 -13.41 -2.56 0.16
N ASN A 133 -13.43 -3.85 -0.12
CA ASN A 133 -14.52 -4.48 -0.88
C ASN A 133 -15.89 -4.39 -0.17
N ALA A 134 -15.92 -4.37 1.16
CA ALA A 134 -17.17 -4.22 1.91
C ALA A 134 -17.72 -2.79 1.85
N ILE A 135 -16.83 -1.79 1.83
CA ILE A 135 -17.21 -0.40 1.58
C ILE A 135 -17.76 -0.26 0.16
N ASP A 136 -17.00 -0.73 -0.84
CA ASP A 136 -17.35 -0.60 -2.25
C ASP A 136 -18.70 -1.26 -2.58
N LYS A 137 -18.97 -2.43 -1.99
CA LYS A 137 -20.25 -3.10 -2.15
C LYS A 137 -21.42 -2.24 -1.69
N GLN A 138 -21.32 -1.60 -0.53
CA GLN A 138 -22.39 -0.77 0.02
C GLN A 138 -22.54 0.56 -0.72
N THR A 139 -21.42 1.19 -1.11
CA THR A 139 -21.45 2.48 -1.83
C THR A 139 -22.02 2.34 -3.24
N ARG A 140 -21.81 1.20 -3.90
CA ARG A 140 -22.38 0.91 -5.23
C ARG A 140 -23.90 0.83 -5.24
N GLU A 141 -24.54 0.49 -4.11
CA GLU A 141 -26.01 0.48 -3.98
C GLU A 141 -26.62 1.87 -4.20
N ILE A 142 -25.86 2.95 -3.98
CA ILE A 142 -26.29 4.33 -4.22
C ILE A 142 -25.57 5.00 -5.40
N GLY A 143 -24.93 4.23 -6.28
CA GLY A 143 -24.26 4.72 -7.48
C GLY A 143 -22.85 5.32 -7.27
N TRP A 144 -22.21 5.02 -6.13
CA TRP A 144 -20.88 5.50 -5.81
C TRP A 144 -19.92 4.33 -5.59
N GLU A 145 -18.62 4.57 -5.72
CA GLU A 145 -17.57 3.58 -5.47
C GLU A 145 -16.37 4.21 -4.77
N ILE A 146 -15.53 3.38 -4.14
CA ILE A 146 -14.25 3.84 -3.60
C ILE A 146 -13.35 4.33 -4.74
N ARG A 147 -12.66 5.46 -4.51
CA ARG A 147 -11.77 6.07 -5.50
C ARG A 147 -10.58 5.20 -5.85
N MET A 148 -9.96 4.59 -4.83
CA MET A 148 -8.75 3.81 -4.97
C MET A 148 -8.78 2.57 -4.10
N ALA A 149 -8.11 1.50 -4.57
CA ALA A 149 -7.88 0.28 -3.82
C ALA A 149 -6.54 -0.34 -4.17
N PRO A 150 -5.85 -1.00 -3.21
CA PRO A 150 -4.71 -1.85 -3.52
C PRO A 150 -5.18 -3.12 -4.22
N SER A 151 -4.28 -3.87 -4.84
CA SER A 151 -4.59 -5.20 -5.40
C SER A 151 -5.16 -6.16 -4.35
N THR A 152 -4.81 -5.97 -3.08
CA THR A 152 -5.39 -6.69 -1.92
C THR A 152 -6.80 -6.23 -1.53
N TYR A 153 -7.56 -5.66 -2.46
CA TYR A 153 -8.91 -5.09 -2.31
C TYR A 153 -9.88 -5.93 -1.46
N ARG A 154 -9.82 -7.26 -1.57
CA ARG A 154 -10.71 -8.17 -0.82
C ARG A 154 -10.34 -8.31 0.65
N THR A 155 -9.09 -8.07 1.01
CA THR A 155 -8.55 -8.35 2.35
C THR A 155 -8.07 -7.12 3.10
N ALA A 156 -7.54 -6.12 2.39
CA ALA A 156 -7.03 -4.90 2.98
C ALA A 156 -8.13 -4.11 3.70
N THR A 157 -7.76 -3.55 4.86
CA THR A 157 -8.63 -2.64 5.63
C THR A 157 -8.33 -1.21 5.26
N ILE A 158 -9.34 -0.34 5.35
CA ILE A 158 -9.21 1.09 5.00
C ILE A 158 -8.18 1.81 5.87
N GLY A 159 -8.15 1.54 7.18
CA GLY A 159 -7.16 2.15 8.08
C GLY A 159 -5.73 1.74 7.73
N GLY A 160 -5.51 0.45 7.39
CA GLY A 160 -4.21 -0.03 6.92
C GLY A 160 -3.80 0.58 5.58
N PHE A 161 -4.76 0.77 4.66
CA PHE A 161 -4.50 1.37 3.37
C PHE A 161 -4.12 2.85 3.49
N ILE A 162 -4.81 3.63 4.32
CA ILE A 162 -4.45 5.04 4.59
C ILE A 162 -3.14 5.14 5.37
N GLY A 163 -2.92 4.26 6.36
CA GLY A 163 -1.71 4.30 7.19
C GLY A 163 -0.42 3.91 6.47
N GLY A 164 -0.49 3.08 5.43
CA GLY A 164 0.71 2.53 4.80
C GLY A 164 0.71 2.47 3.27
N GLY A 165 -0.43 2.71 2.60
CA GLY A 165 -0.51 2.72 1.15
C GLY A 165 -0.14 4.05 0.53
N SER A 166 0.24 4.04 -0.74
CA SER A 166 0.54 5.25 -1.52
C SER A 166 -0.45 5.48 -2.67
N GLY A 167 -0.99 4.43 -3.25
CA GLY A 167 -1.92 4.46 -4.36
C GLY A 167 -2.41 3.06 -4.71
N GLY A 168 -3.07 2.90 -5.85
CA GLY A 168 -3.61 1.64 -6.30
C GLY A 168 -4.49 1.78 -7.53
N ILE A 169 -5.33 0.80 -7.77
CA ILE A 169 -6.37 0.79 -8.79
C ILE A 169 -7.26 2.01 -8.59
N GLY A 170 -7.42 2.85 -9.60
CA GLY A 170 -8.11 4.13 -9.54
C GLY A 170 -7.17 5.35 -9.45
N SER A 171 -5.88 5.16 -9.15
CA SER A 171 -4.90 6.27 -9.11
C SER A 171 -4.73 6.99 -10.44
N ILE A 172 -5.09 6.37 -11.57
CA ILE A 172 -5.12 7.03 -12.88
C ILE A 172 -6.13 8.19 -12.95
N ASN A 173 -7.19 8.13 -12.14
CA ASN A 173 -8.22 9.19 -12.07
C ASN A 173 -7.99 10.14 -10.90
N PHE A 174 -7.58 9.62 -9.74
CA PHE A 174 -7.62 10.34 -8.47
C PHE A 174 -6.24 10.64 -7.87
N GLY A 175 -5.16 10.24 -8.56
CA GLY A 175 -3.80 10.46 -8.06
C GLY A 175 -3.42 9.50 -6.93
N GLN A 176 -2.55 9.96 -6.04
CA GLN A 176 -2.09 9.19 -4.90
C GLN A 176 -2.98 9.42 -3.66
N LEU A 177 -2.92 8.52 -2.67
CA LEU A 177 -3.68 8.67 -1.42
C LEU A 177 -3.36 9.97 -0.67
N ARG A 178 -2.14 10.45 -0.79
CA ARG A 178 -1.71 11.71 -0.18
C ARG A 178 -2.07 12.96 -0.97
N ASP A 179 -2.59 12.83 -2.18
CA ASP A 179 -3.08 14.00 -2.90
C ASP A 179 -4.31 14.57 -2.20
N ARG A 180 -4.39 15.91 -2.20
CA ARG A 180 -5.48 16.62 -1.51
C ARG A 180 -6.83 16.17 -2.02
N GLY A 181 -7.74 15.93 -1.07
CA GLY A 181 -9.10 15.48 -1.36
C GLY A 181 -9.28 13.96 -1.45
N ASN A 182 -8.25 13.14 -1.21
CA ASN A 182 -8.36 11.67 -1.17
C ASN A 182 -8.56 11.10 0.24
N LEU A 183 -8.46 11.94 1.26
CA LEU A 183 -8.91 11.68 2.63
C LEU A 183 -9.57 12.96 3.14
N HIS A 184 -10.82 12.89 3.61
CA HIS A 184 -11.58 14.06 4.01
C HIS A 184 -11.41 14.38 5.49
N ALA A 185 -11.53 13.39 6.35
CA ALA A 185 -11.31 13.51 7.78
C ALA A 185 -10.81 12.20 8.37
N VAL A 186 -10.17 12.29 9.51
CA VAL A 186 -9.74 11.15 10.31
C VAL A 186 -9.80 11.48 11.80
N ARG A 187 -10.26 10.53 12.61
CA ARG A 187 -10.16 10.58 14.06
C ARG A 187 -9.02 9.69 14.50
N VAL A 188 -8.21 10.19 15.43
CA VAL A 188 -7.06 9.47 15.97
C VAL A 188 -7.03 9.55 17.49
N VAL A 189 -6.64 8.45 18.12
CA VAL A 189 -6.35 8.39 19.56
C VAL A 189 -4.85 8.62 19.76
N THR A 190 -4.51 9.47 20.73
CA THR A 190 -3.12 9.80 21.09
C THR A 190 -2.51 8.77 22.06
N MET A 191 -1.18 8.79 22.20
CA MET A 191 -0.39 7.99 23.13
C MET A 191 0.26 8.90 24.20
N GLU A 192 -0.57 9.73 24.83
CA GLU A 192 -0.22 10.63 25.95
C GLU A 192 -0.60 9.98 27.30
N ASP A 193 -0.19 10.56 28.43
CA ASP A 193 -0.58 10.07 29.77
C ASP A 193 -2.09 9.99 29.97
N GLU A 194 -2.81 10.98 29.43
CA GLU A 194 -4.25 10.97 29.28
C GLU A 194 -4.59 11.00 27.78
N PRO A 195 -4.77 9.81 27.16
CA PRO A 195 -5.10 9.74 25.74
C PRO A 195 -6.39 10.46 25.40
N ARG A 196 -6.39 11.15 24.29
CA ARG A 196 -7.54 11.89 23.78
C ARG A 196 -7.80 11.59 22.32
N VAL A 197 -9.00 11.90 21.86
CA VAL A 197 -9.36 11.78 20.45
C VAL A 197 -9.15 13.15 19.79
N ILE A 198 -8.44 13.16 18.67
CA ILE A 198 -8.24 14.33 17.81
C ILE A 198 -8.92 14.06 16.48
N GLU A 199 -9.71 15.01 16.00
CA GLU A 199 -10.26 15.00 14.66
C GLU A 199 -9.44 15.91 13.75
N LEU A 200 -8.95 15.36 12.62
CA LEU A 200 -8.17 16.06 11.61
C LEU A 200 -8.99 16.14 10.32
N ARG A 201 -9.05 17.32 9.70
CA ARG A 201 -9.80 17.57 8.47
C ARG A 201 -8.97 18.34 7.45
N GLY A 202 -9.33 18.21 6.16
CA GLY A 202 -8.65 18.91 5.08
C GLY A 202 -7.17 18.56 5.02
N ASP A 203 -6.28 19.56 4.99
CA ASP A 203 -4.83 19.33 4.92
C ASP A 203 -4.24 18.70 6.19
N GLU A 204 -4.92 18.83 7.33
CA GLU A 204 -4.48 18.25 8.60
C GLU A 204 -4.42 16.71 8.58
N VAL A 205 -5.20 16.05 7.71
CA VAL A 205 -5.19 14.58 7.57
C VAL A 205 -3.80 14.05 7.14
N GLN A 206 -2.97 14.91 6.51
CA GLN A 206 -1.62 14.53 6.07
C GLN A 206 -0.68 14.24 7.24
N LYS A 207 -1.00 14.68 8.44
CA LYS A 207 -0.25 14.38 9.68
C LYS A 207 -0.20 12.88 9.99
N VAL A 208 -1.19 12.12 9.52
CA VAL A 208 -1.32 10.67 9.77
C VAL A 208 -1.37 9.83 8.49
N ASN A 209 -1.63 10.44 7.34
CA ASN A 209 -1.72 9.75 6.05
C ASN A 209 -0.34 9.25 5.63
N HIS A 210 -0.21 7.95 5.35
CA HIS A 210 1.07 7.29 5.01
C HIS A 210 2.17 7.56 6.06
N ALA A 211 1.82 7.42 7.35
CA ALA A 211 2.75 7.58 8.46
C ALA A 211 3.12 6.25 9.16
N TYR A 212 2.82 5.09 8.55
CA TYR A 212 3.10 3.75 9.07
C TYR A 212 2.55 3.51 10.48
N GLY A 213 1.46 4.21 10.85
CA GLY A 213 0.87 4.09 12.19
C GLY A 213 1.75 4.65 13.31
N THR A 214 2.67 5.59 13.02
CA THR A 214 3.52 6.24 14.04
C THR A 214 2.87 7.47 14.67
N ASN A 215 1.83 8.03 14.03
CA ASN A 215 1.27 9.35 14.31
C ASN A 215 -0.19 9.31 14.80
N GLY A 216 -0.44 8.59 15.89
CA GLY A 216 -1.78 8.38 16.41
C GLY A 216 -2.46 7.12 15.86
N ILE A 217 -3.43 6.60 16.59
CA ILE A 217 -4.18 5.38 16.27
C ILE A 217 -5.49 5.77 15.59
N ILE A 218 -5.64 5.46 14.31
CA ILE A 218 -6.84 5.79 13.53
C ILE A 218 -8.03 4.97 14.04
N THR A 219 -9.14 5.66 14.38
CA THR A 219 -10.38 5.03 14.86
C THR A 219 -11.58 5.29 13.95
N GLU A 220 -11.52 6.31 13.08
CA GLU A 220 -12.59 6.64 12.13
C GLU A 220 -12.01 7.39 10.93
N LEU A 221 -12.60 7.18 9.76
CA LEU A 221 -12.20 7.86 8.52
C LEU A 221 -13.43 8.32 7.74
N GLU A 222 -13.41 9.56 7.24
CA GLU A 222 -14.30 10.03 6.18
C GLU A 222 -13.56 9.97 4.84
N ILE A 223 -13.98 9.06 3.97
CA ILE A 223 -13.33 8.82 2.67
C ILE A 223 -14.20 9.34 1.52
N PRO A 224 -13.61 10.07 0.56
CA PRO A 224 -14.33 10.51 -0.63
C PRO A 224 -14.59 9.34 -1.57
N LEU A 225 -15.74 9.37 -2.23
CA LEU A 225 -16.18 8.40 -3.21
C LEU A 225 -16.09 9.00 -4.63
N GLY A 226 -16.03 8.14 -5.65
CA GLY A 226 -16.22 8.47 -7.05
C GLY A 226 -17.56 7.95 -7.57
N PRO A 227 -18.03 8.42 -8.73
CA PRO A 227 -19.17 7.80 -9.42
C PRO A 227 -18.87 6.34 -9.75
N ALA A 228 -19.81 5.44 -9.52
CA ALA A 228 -19.68 4.04 -9.91
C ALA A 228 -19.95 3.88 -11.41
N TYR A 229 -19.02 3.23 -12.10
CA TYR A 229 -19.18 2.89 -13.52
C TYR A 229 -19.36 1.37 -13.69
N PRO A 230 -20.05 0.95 -14.77
CA PRO A 230 -20.01 -0.44 -15.22
C PRO A 230 -18.65 -0.72 -15.87
N TRP A 231 -17.75 -1.35 -15.13
CA TRP A 231 -16.38 -1.64 -15.57
C TRP A 231 -16.29 -2.94 -16.35
N SER A 232 -15.85 -2.89 -17.61
CA SER A 232 -15.38 -4.04 -18.36
C SER A 232 -13.90 -4.29 -18.10
N GLU A 233 -13.53 -5.56 -17.94
CA GLU A 233 -12.14 -6.00 -17.80
C GLU A 233 -11.66 -6.55 -19.15
N LEU A 234 -10.48 -6.10 -19.63
CA LEU A 234 -9.91 -6.53 -20.91
C LEU A 234 -8.44 -6.89 -20.77
N ILE A 235 -7.99 -7.87 -21.57
CA ILE A 235 -6.57 -8.13 -21.82
C ILE A 235 -6.32 -7.86 -23.31
N VAL A 236 -5.35 -7.00 -23.59
CA VAL A 236 -4.87 -6.71 -24.95
C VAL A 236 -3.44 -7.20 -25.07
N ALA A 237 -3.18 -8.05 -26.04
CA ALA A 237 -1.85 -8.58 -26.35
C ALA A 237 -1.15 -7.74 -27.43
N PHE A 238 0.16 -7.57 -27.28
CA PHE A 238 1.04 -6.83 -28.22
C PHE A 238 2.30 -7.65 -28.50
N PRO A 239 2.84 -7.59 -29.74
CA PRO A 239 4.08 -8.28 -30.08
C PRO A 239 5.35 -7.59 -29.54
N ASP A 240 5.26 -6.29 -29.18
CA ASP A 240 6.38 -5.45 -28.75
C ASP A 240 6.04 -4.70 -27.47
N PHE A 241 6.99 -4.67 -26.50
CA PHE A 241 6.79 -4.04 -25.19
C PHE A 241 6.57 -2.52 -25.31
N MET A 242 7.42 -1.84 -26.10
CA MET A 242 7.32 -0.39 -26.20
C MET A 242 6.03 0.06 -26.91
N THR A 243 5.52 -0.75 -27.81
CA THR A 243 4.19 -0.54 -28.43
C THR A 243 3.09 -0.67 -27.37
N ALA A 244 3.13 -1.70 -26.52
CA ALA A 244 2.21 -1.85 -25.38
C ALA A 244 2.31 -0.67 -24.39
N ALA A 245 3.53 -0.25 -24.06
CA ALA A 245 3.78 0.86 -23.15
C ALA A 245 3.27 2.20 -23.68
N ARG A 246 3.50 2.50 -24.96
CA ARG A 246 2.97 3.70 -25.64
C ARG A 246 1.45 3.67 -25.76
N PHE A 247 0.86 2.51 -26.06
CA PHE A 247 -0.58 2.33 -25.98
C PHE A 247 -1.10 2.68 -24.57
N GLY A 248 -0.45 2.17 -23.51
CA GLY A 248 -0.81 2.46 -22.13
C GLY A 248 -0.74 3.96 -21.81
N GLN A 249 0.32 4.66 -22.22
CA GLN A 249 0.46 6.11 -22.04
C GLN A 249 -0.60 6.88 -22.82
N THR A 250 -0.84 6.53 -24.08
CA THR A 250 -1.86 7.19 -24.91
C THR A 250 -3.27 6.99 -24.32
N LEU A 251 -3.58 5.78 -23.86
CA LEU A 251 -4.84 5.51 -23.17
C LEU A 251 -4.91 6.29 -21.83
N ALA A 252 -3.82 6.40 -21.10
CA ALA A 252 -3.77 7.14 -19.85
C ALA A 252 -4.04 8.65 -20.06
N ASP A 253 -3.51 9.23 -21.13
CA ASP A 253 -3.71 10.64 -21.50
C ASP A 253 -5.08 10.89 -22.17
N ALA A 254 -5.76 9.85 -22.68
CA ALA A 254 -7.08 9.96 -23.31
C ALA A 254 -8.20 10.12 -22.26
N ASP A 255 -8.35 11.30 -21.66
CA ASP A 255 -9.34 11.56 -20.59
C ASP A 255 -10.80 11.29 -21.01
N GLY A 256 -11.11 11.32 -22.31
CA GLY A 256 -12.43 10.96 -22.87
C GLY A 256 -12.76 9.47 -22.77
N ILE A 257 -11.77 8.59 -22.58
CA ILE A 257 -11.98 7.17 -22.30
C ILE A 257 -11.94 6.97 -20.77
N VAL A 258 -13.09 6.71 -20.18
CA VAL A 258 -13.21 6.47 -18.73
C VAL A 258 -12.60 5.12 -18.38
N LYS A 259 -11.52 5.13 -17.60
CA LYS A 259 -10.74 3.95 -17.18
C LYS A 259 -10.44 4.01 -15.70
N LYS A 260 -10.28 2.85 -15.06
CA LYS A 260 -9.92 2.71 -13.64
C LYS A 260 -8.55 2.07 -13.44
N LEU A 261 -8.10 1.28 -14.42
CA LEU A 261 -6.86 0.51 -14.38
C LEU A 261 -6.23 0.45 -15.76
N ILE A 262 -4.94 0.68 -15.83
CA ILE A 262 -4.06 0.44 -16.98
C ILE A 262 -2.78 -0.17 -16.43
N THR A 263 -2.56 -1.45 -16.71
CA THR A 263 -1.35 -2.18 -16.31
C THR A 263 -0.70 -2.76 -17.56
N ILE A 264 0.59 -2.57 -17.75
CA ILE A 264 1.35 -3.16 -18.86
C ILE A 264 2.37 -4.14 -18.28
N CYS A 265 2.33 -5.39 -18.75
CA CYS A 265 3.29 -6.42 -18.36
C CYS A 265 4.12 -6.86 -19.58
N ALA A 266 5.43 -6.72 -19.48
CA ALA A 266 6.35 -7.29 -20.47
C ALA A 266 6.39 -8.83 -20.37
N ASP A 267 6.61 -9.52 -21.49
CA ASP A 267 7.03 -10.93 -21.45
C ASP A 267 8.35 -11.03 -20.64
N PRO A 268 8.55 -12.04 -19.75
CA PRO A 268 7.71 -13.20 -19.50
C PRO A 268 6.67 -13.06 -18.36
N ILE A 269 6.39 -11.86 -17.84
CA ILE A 269 5.48 -11.68 -16.69
C ILE A 269 4.11 -12.36 -16.90
N PRO A 270 3.45 -12.26 -18.07
CA PRO A 270 2.15 -12.90 -18.27
C PRO A 270 2.16 -14.42 -18.06
N GLN A 271 3.29 -15.07 -18.21
CA GLN A 271 3.43 -16.53 -18.02
C GLN A 271 3.33 -16.96 -16.56
N TYR A 272 3.53 -16.02 -15.62
CA TYR A 272 3.33 -16.25 -14.18
C TYR A 272 1.83 -16.27 -13.78
N PHE A 273 0.94 -15.83 -14.66
CA PHE A 273 -0.49 -15.74 -14.40
C PHE A 273 -1.20 -17.08 -14.70
N ALA A 274 -1.06 -18.04 -13.83
CA ALA A 274 -1.50 -19.43 -14.05
C ALA A 274 -2.95 -19.55 -14.57
N ALA A 275 -3.90 -18.81 -13.99
CA ALA A 275 -5.30 -18.84 -14.41
C ALA A 275 -5.60 -18.12 -15.73
N LEU A 276 -4.65 -17.36 -16.27
CA LEU A 276 -4.78 -16.62 -17.54
C LEU A 276 -3.91 -17.22 -18.67
N ARG A 277 -3.11 -18.24 -18.38
CA ARG A 277 -2.11 -18.81 -19.30
C ARG A 277 -2.70 -19.29 -20.63
N GLU A 278 -3.90 -19.89 -20.61
CA GLU A 278 -4.56 -20.35 -21.83
C GLU A 278 -5.21 -19.20 -22.63
N THR A 279 -5.43 -18.07 -21.99
CA THR A 279 -6.07 -16.88 -22.58
C THR A 279 -5.05 -15.95 -23.25
N ILE A 280 -3.84 -15.86 -22.68
CA ILE A 280 -2.79 -14.94 -23.15
C ILE A 280 -1.87 -15.65 -24.16
N PRO A 281 -1.71 -15.13 -25.39
CA PRO A 281 -0.78 -15.73 -26.36
C PRO A 281 0.65 -15.73 -25.82
N THR A 282 1.35 -16.84 -25.98
CA THR A 282 2.74 -16.99 -25.49
C THR A 282 3.68 -16.00 -26.18
N GLY A 283 4.63 -15.43 -25.42
CA GLY A 283 5.64 -14.49 -25.94
C GLY A 283 5.07 -13.12 -26.28
N THR A 284 3.87 -12.76 -25.76
CA THR A 284 3.30 -11.44 -25.95
C THR A 284 3.41 -10.58 -24.69
N HIS A 285 3.49 -9.26 -24.91
CA HIS A 285 3.35 -8.25 -23.87
C HIS A 285 1.87 -7.89 -23.75
N ILE A 286 1.37 -7.61 -22.55
CA ILE A 286 -0.06 -7.40 -22.35
C ILE A 286 -0.39 -6.09 -21.67
N ALA A 287 -1.58 -5.57 -21.99
CA ALA A 287 -2.27 -4.58 -21.20
C ALA A 287 -3.45 -5.24 -20.46
N LEU A 288 -3.50 -5.06 -19.12
CA LEU A 288 -4.67 -5.38 -18.29
C LEU A 288 -5.43 -4.09 -18.02
N LEU A 289 -6.70 -4.06 -18.38
CA LEU A 289 -7.49 -2.83 -18.41
C LEU A 289 -8.80 -2.99 -17.64
N MET A 290 -9.21 -1.92 -16.93
CA MET A 290 -10.60 -1.71 -16.51
C MET A 290 -11.11 -0.42 -17.12
N VAL A 291 -12.08 -0.52 -18.05
CA VAL A 291 -12.63 0.59 -18.81
C VAL A 291 -14.16 0.57 -18.70
N ALA A 292 -14.79 1.75 -18.63
CA ALA A 292 -16.24 1.83 -18.58
C ALA A 292 -16.86 1.26 -19.88
N GLU A 293 -17.95 0.52 -19.77
CA GLU A 293 -18.60 -0.13 -20.95
C GLU A 293 -18.96 0.86 -22.06
N SER A 294 -19.32 2.09 -21.70
CA SER A 294 -19.60 3.17 -22.65
C SER A 294 -18.40 3.61 -23.50
N CYS A 295 -17.18 3.23 -23.10
CA CYS A 295 -15.94 3.62 -23.77
C CYS A 295 -15.26 2.46 -24.54
N LEU A 296 -15.94 1.31 -24.69
CA LEU A 296 -15.37 0.15 -25.38
C LEU A 296 -15.12 0.39 -26.88
N GLU A 297 -15.99 1.16 -27.54
CA GLU A 297 -15.82 1.47 -28.97
C GLU A 297 -14.58 2.34 -29.22
N PRO A 298 -14.41 3.53 -28.57
CA PRO A 298 -13.20 4.33 -28.72
C PRO A 298 -11.94 3.59 -28.26
N LEU A 299 -12.02 2.77 -27.20
CA LEU A 299 -10.90 1.88 -26.80
C LEU A 299 -10.53 0.92 -27.93
N GLY A 300 -11.52 0.27 -28.57
CA GLY A 300 -11.30 -0.64 -29.71
C GLY A 300 -10.64 0.06 -30.90
N GLY A 301 -10.95 1.34 -31.13
CA GLY A 301 -10.25 2.19 -32.10
C GLY A 301 -8.76 2.32 -31.77
N LEU A 302 -8.46 2.70 -30.53
CA LEU A 302 -7.08 2.85 -30.07
C LEU A 302 -6.31 1.52 -30.10
N VAL A 303 -6.92 0.41 -29.69
CA VAL A 303 -6.30 -0.93 -29.76
C VAL A 303 -5.88 -1.26 -31.19
N ARG A 304 -6.74 -1.01 -32.18
CA ARG A 304 -6.42 -1.25 -33.60
C ARG A 304 -5.30 -0.35 -34.10
N GLU A 305 -5.28 0.92 -33.72
CA GLU A 305 -4.23 1.88 -34.08
C GLU A 305 -2.84 1.39 -33.65
N PHE A 306 -2.73 0.81 -32.46
CA PHE A 306 -1.49 0.24 -31.93
C PHE A 306 -1.24 -1.23 -32.32
N GLY A 307 -2.10 -1.82 -33.17
CA GLY A 307 -1.95 -3.21 -33.61
C GLY A 307 -2.13 -4.25 -32.49
N GLY A 308 -2.83 -3.86 -31.42
CA GLY A 308 -3.14 -4.76 -30.29
C GLY A 308 -4.25 -5.76 -30.62
N GLN A 309 -4.25 -6.90 -29.95
CA GLN A 309 -5.28 -7.93 -30.04
C GLN A 309 -5.97 -8.12 -28.70
N ILE A 310 -7.28 -7.87 -28.64
CA ILE A 310 -8.08 -8.21 -27.45
C ILE A 310 -8.18 -9.73 -27.36
N CYS A 311 -7.52 -10.32 -26.37
CA CYS A 311 -7.54 -11.78 -26.12
C CYS A 311 -8.48 -12.18 -24.97
N TYR A 312 -8.93 -11.21 -24.16
CA TYR A 312 -9.92 -11.42 -23.10
C TYR A 312 -10.80 -10.19 -22.94
N GLN A 313 -12.08 -10.43 -22.73
CA GLN A 313 -13.03 -9.38 -22.34
C GLN A 313 -14.11 -9.95 -21.42
N LYS A 314 -14.34 -9.26 -20.30
CA LYS A 314 -15.42 -9.56 -19.37
C LYS A 314 -16.30 -8.33 -19.18
N ALA A 315 -17.59 -8.49 -19.44
CA ALA A 315 -18.57 -7.40 -19.29
C ALA A 315 -18.82 -7.07 -17.80
N ALA A 316 -19.23 -5.84 -17.51
CA ALA A 316 -19.49 -5.35 -16.15
C ALA A 316 -20.56 -6.18 -15.42
N LYS A 317 -21.58 -6.69 -16.12
CA LYS A 317 -22.61 -7.58 -15.53
C LYS A 317 -22.04 -8.87 -14.92
N ASP A 318 -20.84 -9.28 -15.32
CA ASP A 318 -20.14 -10.45 -14.82
C ASP A 318 -19.03 -10.10 -13.81
N ALA A 319 -18.99 -8.84 -13.36
CA ALA A 319 -18.05 -8.39 -12.34
C ALA A 319 -18.11 -9.28 -11.08
N GLY A 320 -16.95 -9.61 -10.54
CA GLY A 320 -16.83 -10.49 -9.36
C GLY A 320 -16.96 -11.99 -9.64
N LYS A 321 -17.32 -12.42 -10.87
CA LYS A 321 -17.34 -13.82 -11.26
C LYS A 321 -16.00 -14.23 -11.89
N GLY A 322 -15.53 -15.46 -11.59
CA GLY A 322 -14.29 -16.00 -12.16
C GLY A 322 -13.06 -15.15 -11.86
N VAL A 323 -12.18 -15.03 -12.84
CA VAL A 323 -10.95 -14.22 -12.75
C VAL A 323 -11.31 -12.74 -12.65
N MET A 324 -10.66 -12.03 -11.75
CA MET A 324 -10.72 -10.57 -11.63
C MET A 324 -9.34 -10.00 -11.99
N LEU A 325 -9.25 -9.18 -13.05
CA LEU A 325 -7.96 -8.70 -13.55
C LEU A 325 -7.21 -7.84 -12.52
N LEU A 326 -7.92 -7.15 -11.63
CA LEU A 326 -7.29 -6.38 -10.54
C LEU A 326 -6.39 -7.23 -9.64
N GLU A 327 -6.61 -8.56 -9.57
CA GLU A 327 -5.79 -9.49 -8.78
C GLU A 327 -4.48 -9.89 -9.49
N TYR A 328 -4.19 -9.36 -10.68
CA TYR A 328 -2.97 -9.59 -11.46
C TYR A 328 -2.15 -8.31 -11.65
N THR A 329 -2.51 -7.23 -10.98
CA THR A 329 -1.93 -5.90 -11.13
C THR A 329 -1.27 -5.44 -9.83
N TRP A 330 -0.54 -4.35 -9.88
CA TRP A 330 0.18 -3.83 -8.72
C TRP A 330 1.05 -4.92 -8.07
N ASN A 331 1.09 -4.99 -6.74
CA ASN A 331 1.92 -5.99 -6.03
C ASN A 331 1.42 -7.44 -6.17
N HIS A 332 0.21 -7.68 -6.68
CA HIS A 332 -0.22 -9.04 -6.99
C HIS A 332 0.50 -9.62 -8.22
N THR A 333 0.97 -8.79 -9.15
CA THR A 333 1.91 -9.25 -10.19
C THR A 333 3.15 -9.90 -9.56
N THR A 334 3.74 -9.24 -8.54
CA THR A 334 4.86 -9.79 -7.77
C THR A 334 4.47 -11.07 -7.02
N LEU A 335 3.26 -11.12 -6.43
CA LEU A 335 2.76 -12.31 -5.75
C LEU A 335 2.68 -13.52 -6.69
N HIS A 336 2.08 -13.33 -7.87
CA HIS A 336 1.98 -14.39 -8.88
C HIS A 336 3.36 -14.84 -9.37
N ALA A 337 4.25 -13.91 -9.66
CA ALA A 337 5.60 -14.23 -10.10
C ALA A 337 6.38 -15.02 -9.03
N ARG A 338 6.32 -14.60 -7.77
CA ARG A 338 6.99 -15.28 -6.65
C ARG A 338 6.37 -16.64 -6.30
N SER A 339 5.12 -16.89 -6.65
CA SER A 339 4.53 -18.23 -6.50
C SER A 339 5.14 -19.25 -7.45
N VAL A 340 5.75 -18.80 -8.55
CA VAL A 340 6.46 -19.63 -9.55
C VAL A 340 7.97 -19.59 -9.31
N ASP A 341 8.52 -18.39 -9.06
CA ASP A 341 9.94 -18.18 -8.77
C ASP A 341 10.11 -17.35 -7.48
N PRO A 342 10.30 -18.00 -6.32
CA PRO A 342 10.44 -17.31 -5.03
C PRO A 342 11.69 -16.42 -4.93
N SER A 343 12.67 -16.55 -5.83
CA SER A 343 13.89 -15.72 -5.85
C SER A 343 13.65 -14.31 -6.38
N LEU A 344 12.52 -14.07 -7.04
CA LEU A 344 12.15 -12.75 -7.54
C LEU A 344 11.86 -11.78 -6.39
N THR A 345 12.29 -10.54 -6.59
CA THR A 345 11.88 -9.38 -5.80
C THR A 345 11.35 -8.29 -6.73
N TYR A 346 11.17 -7.07 -6.23
CA TYR A 346 10.59 -6.01 -7.04
C TYR A 346 11.15 -4.63 -6.68
N LEU A 347 10.94 -3.66 -7.56
CA LEU A 347 11.15 -2.23 -7.29
C LEU A 347 9.84 -1.48 -7.46
N GLN A 348 9.72 -0.34 -6.78
CA GLN A 348 8.67 0.65 -7.05
C GLN A 348 9.32 1.91 -7.63
N THR A 349 9.11 2.10 -8.91
CA THR A 349 9.71 3.19 -9.68
C THR A 349 8.62 4.14 -10.14
N LEU A 350 8.86 5.44 -10.01
CA LEU A 350 8.07 6.46 -10.67
C LEU A 350 8.93 7.07 -11.77
N PHE A 351 8.51 6.90 -13.00
CA PHE A 351 9.16 7.51 -14.14
C PHE A 351 8.66 8.95 -14.34
N PRO A 352 9.54 9.87 -14.75
CA PRO A 352 9.11 11.19 -15.15
C PRO A 352 8.13 11.10 -16.33
N ARG A 353 7.19 12.03 -16.40
CA ARG A 353 6.29 12.12 -17.54
C ARG A 353 7.06 12.42 -18.81
N ASP A 354 7.04 11.50 -19.74
CA ASP A 354 7.59 11.64 -21.09
C ASP A 354 6.68 10.90 -22.07
N PRO A 355 6.03 11.59 -23.04
CA PRO A 355 5.18 10.94 -24.03
C PRO A 355 5.88 9.84 -24.83
N ASP A 356 7.19 9.98 -25.03
CA ASP A 356 8.01 9.01 -25.76
C ASP A 356 8.47 7.83 -24.91
N LEU A 357 8.28 7.91 -23.56
CA LEU A 357 8.71 6.91 -22.59
C LEU A 357 10.22 6.53 -22.69
N LYS A 358 11.08 7.52 -23.01
CA LYS A 358 12.52 7.29 -23.27
C LYS A 358 13.22 6.61 -22.09
N LEU A 359 12.93 7.04 -20.85
CA LEU A 359 13.55 6.43 -19.68
C LEU A 359 13.02 5.02 -19.42
N VAL A 360 11.74 4.75 -19.69
CA VAL A 360 11.18 3.39 -19.62
C VAL A 360 11.88 2.48 -20.62
N GLN A 361 12.05 2.94 -21.87
CA GLN A 361 12.76 2.20 -22.92
C GLN A 361 14.22 1.95 -22.52
N GLN A 362 14.92 2.98 -22.04
CA GLN A 362 16.31 2.86 -21.58
C GLN A 362 16.46 1.80 -20.48
N MET A 363 15.57 1.77 -19.47
CA MET A 363 15.63 0.78 -18.41
C MET A 363 15.33 -0.63 -18.95
N TYR A 364 14.35 -0.76 -19.83
CA TYR A 364 13.99 -2.03 -20.45
C TYR A 364 15.14 -2.63 -21.24
N GLU A 365 15.80 -1.82 -22.07
CA GLU A 365 16.93 -2.24 -22.90
C GLU A 365 18.21 -2.50 -22.06
N HIS A 366 18.46 -1.68 -21.03
CA HIS A 366 19.66 -1.76 -20.22
C HIS A 366 19.71 -3.02 -19.33
N PHE A 367 18.59 -3.35 -18.69
CA PHE A 367 18.55 -4.46 -17.74
C PHE A 367 18.09 -5.79 -18.35
N GLY A 368 17.36 -5.76 -19.47
CA GLY A 368 16.88 -6.97 -20.13
C GLY A 368 16.18 -7.92 -19.16
N ASP A 369 16.60 -9.19 -19.15
CA ASP A 369 15.97 -10.24 -18.32
C ASP A 369 16.20 -10.09 -16.81
N GLU A 370 17.16 -9.25 -16.38
CA GLU A 370 17.41 -9.01 -14.95
C GLU A 370 16.27 -8.24 -14.30
N LEU A 371 15.60 -7.38 -15.09
CA LEU A 371 14.53 -6.50 -14.60
C LEU A 371 13.35 -6.51 -15.58
N MET A 372 12.34 -7.29 -15.25
CA MET A 372 11.13 -7.42 -16.06
C MET A 372 10.19 -6.23 -15.84
N MET A 373 9.80 -5.56 -16.94
CA MET A 373 8.95 -4.37 -16.87
C MET A 373 7.49 -4.69 -16.59
N HIS A 374 6.99 -4.07 -15.51
CA HIS A 374 5.59 -4.01 -15.14
C HIS A 374 5.25 -2.55 -14.87
N LEU A 375 4.41 -1.95 -15.72
CA LEU A 375 3.97 -0.55 -15.60
C LEU A 375 2.54 -0.48 -15.10
N GLU A 376 2.31 0.47 -14.20
CA GLU A 376 0.99 0.98 -13.82
C GLU A 376 0.91 2.45 -14.22
N PHE A 377 -0.27 2.94 -14.55
CA PHE A 377 -0.42 4.36 -14.87
C PHE A 377 -1.18 5.06 -13.75
N ILE A 378 -0.62 6.15 -13.27
CA ILE A 378 -1.20 6.96 -12.19
C ILE A 378 -1.22 8.43 -12.59
N ARG A 379 -1.99 9.24 -11.89
CA ARG A 379 -2.02 10.70 -12.10
C ARG A 379 -1.16 11.40 -11.05
N ILE A 380 -0.26 12.27 -11.50
CA ILE A 380 0.62 13.05 -10.64
C ILE A 380 0.61 14.50 -11.13
N GLY A 381 0.32 15.44 -10.22
CA GLY A 381 0.26 16.84 -10.59
C GLY A 381 -0.73 17.17 -11.73
N GLY A 382 -1.80 16.37 -11.83
CA GLY A 382 -2.83 16.53 -12.85
C GLY A 382 -2.57 15.81 -14.19
N ALA A 383 -1.41 15.15 -14.38
CA ALA A 383 -1.05 14.46 -15.61
C ALA A 383 -0.78 12.96 -15.37
N ALA A 384 -1.05 12.13 -16.39
CA ALA A 384 -0.74 10.70 -16.32
C ALA A 384 0.78 10.46 -16.42
N ALA A 385 1.29 9.57 -15.60
CA ALA A 385 2.68 9.15 -15.59
C ALA A 385 2.81 7.65 -15.34
N PRO A 386 3.81 6.96 -15.91
CA PRO A 386 4.06 5.56 -15.64
C PRO A 386 4.72 5.41 -14.25
N ALA A 387 4.07 4.62 -13.40
CA ALA A 387 4.66 4.03 -12.21
C ALA A 387 4.95 2.56 -12.50
N ALA A 388 6.05 2.03 -12.01
CA ALA A 388 6.41 0.64 -12.27
C ALA A 388 6.57 -0.15 -10.98
N LEU A 389 6.15 -1.40 -11.01
CA LEU A 389 6.47 -2.41 -10.01
C LEU A 389 7.28 -3.51 -10.70
N GLN A 390 8.50 -3.13 -11.13
CA GLN A 390 9.38 -4.00 -11.91
C GLN A 390 9.75 -5.23 -11.09
N LEU A 391 9.73 -6.41 -11.73
CA LEU A 391 10.21 -7.64 -11.11
C LEU A 391 11.71 -7.76 -11.32
N VAL A 392 12.44 -8.03 -10.26
CA VAL A 392 13.91 -8.13 -10.27
C VAL A 392 14.34 -9.55 -9.96
N ARG A 393 15.23 -10.12 -10.78
CA ARG A 393 15.96 -11.36 -10.47
C ARG A 393 17.02 -11.04 -9.43
N TYR A 394 16.68 -11.29 -8.16
CA TYR A 394 17.56 -10.96 -7.05
C TYR A 394 18.81 -11.85 -7.05
N SER A 395 19.98 -11.26 -6.98
CA SER A 395 21.26 -11.94 -6.79
C SER A 395 21.90 -11.60 -5.44
N THR A 396 22.18 -10.31 -5.22
CA THR A 396 22.76 -9.81 -3.97
C THR A 396 22.15 -8.46 -3.59
N SER A 397 22.28 -8.08 -2.31
CA SER A 397 21.87 -6.76 -1.84
C SER A 397 22.65 -5.64 -2.54
N ASP A 398 23.93 -5.84 -2.80
CA ASP A 398 24.77 -4.84 -3.47
C ASP A 398 24.29 -4.60 -4.91
N ARG A 399 23.99 -5.69 -5.66
CA ARG A 399 23.46 -5.58 -7.02
C ARG A 399 22.11 -4.86 -7.04
N LEU A 400 21.23 -5.18 -6.11
CA LEU A 400 19.94 -4.49 -5.98
C LEU A 400 20.12 -2.99 -5.71
N HIS A 401 21.06 -2.61 -4.84
CA HIS A 401 21.39 -1.21 -4.61
C HIS A 401 22.00 -0.52 -5.84
N GLU A 402 22.82 -1.22 -6.64
CA GLU A 402 23.31 -0.69 -7.92
C GLU A 402 22.17 -0.40 -8.89
N ILE A 403 21.20 -1.33 -9.02
CA ILE A 403 20.01 -1.14 -9.87
C ILE A 403 19.22 0.09 -9.41
N ILE A 404 18.97 0.25 -8.10
CA ILE A 404 18.29 1.42 -7.53
C ILE A 404 19.05 2.71 -7.87
N LYS A 405 20.35 2.76 -7.58
CA LYS A 405 21.18 3.94 -7.86
C LYS A 405 21.23 4.29 -9.34
N TYR A 406 21.25 3.29 -10.21
CA TYR A 406 21.22 3.53 -11.64
C TYR A 406 19.93 4.23 -12.07
N HIS A 407 18.75 3.73 -11.61
CA HIS A 407 17.47 4.37 -11.88
C HIS A 407 17.45 5.84 -11.40
N GLU A 408 17.91 6.07 -10.18
CA GLU A 408 17.94 7.42 -9.58
C GLU A 408 18.89 8.36 -10.32
N ALA A 409 20.07 7.86 -10.74
CA ALA A 409 21.02 8.63 -11.52
C ALA A 409 20.51 9.03 -12.92
N GLN A 410 19.56 8.24 -13.47
CA GLN A 410 18.90 8.55 -14.74
C GLN A 410 17.64 9.40 -14.57
N GLY A 411 17.26 9.77 -13.34
CA GLY A 411 16.13 10.66 -13.04
C GLY A 411 14.81 9.97 -12.73
N ALA A 412 14.81 8.64 -12.52
CA ALA A 412 13.65 7.95 -11.97
C ALA A 412 13.60 8.12 -10.44
N PHE A 413 12.39 8.21 -9.89
CA PHE A 413 12.20 8.18 -8.45
C PHE A 413 11.93 6.75 -7.99
N ILE A 414 12.69 6.24 -7.00
CA ILE A 414 12.47 4.93 -6.40
C ILE A 414 11.82 5.07 -5.03
N ALA A 415 10.58 4.61 -4.89
CA ALA A 415 9.99 4.34 -3.58
C ALA A 415 10.52 2.99 -3.10
N ASN A 416 11.60 3.00 -2.31
CA ASN A 416 12.37 1.81 -2.00
C ASN A 416 11.57 0.79 -1.17
N PRO A 417 11.19 -0.39 -1.71
CA PRO A 417 10.42 -1.39 -0.99
C PRO A 417 11.29 -2.31 -0.10
N HIS A 418 12.58 -2.01 0.02
CA HIS A 418 13.55 -2.81 0.77
C HIS A 418 13.97 -2.15 2.08
N THR A 419 13.14 -1.24 2.58
CA THR A 419 13.32 -0.59 3.89
C THR A 419 11.98 -0.45 4.61
N TYR A 420 12.03 -0.55 5.93
CA TYR A 420 10.88 -0.31 6.80
C TYR A 420 10.86 1.11 7.37
N ILE A 421 11.82 1.94 7.00
CA ILE A 421 11.90 3.34 7.43
C ILE A 421 10.99 4.19 6.55
N LEU A 422 10.11 4.95 7.16
CA LEU A 422 9.09 5.76 6.49
C LEU A 422 9.68 6.73 5.46
N GLU A 423 10.72 7.47 5.84
CA GLU A 423 11.36 8.47 4.99
C GLU A 423 12.12 7.81 3.83
N ASP A 424 12.75 6.66 4.05
CA ASP A 424 13.54 5.96 3.03
C ASP A 424 12.67 5.20 2.03
N GLY A 425 11.51 4.71 2.49
CA GLY A 425 10.60 3.91 1.66
C GLY A 425 9.90 4.73 0.59
N GLY A 426 9.28 5.85 0.94
CA GLY A 426 8.35 6.52 0.04
C GLY A 426 8.58 7.99 -0.25
N ARG A 427 9.30 8.73 0.58
CA ARG A 427 9.43 10.18 0.45
C ARG A 427 10.84 10.68 0.22
N LYS A 428 11.81 9.98 0.76
CA LYS A 428 13.25 10.32 0.79
C LYS A 428 13.57 11.66 1.48
N GLU A 429 12.59 12.20 2.21
CA GLU A 429 12.72 13.45 2.98
C GLU A 429 11.98 13.35 4.31
N ILE A 430 12.41 14.12 5.28
CA ILE A 430 11.72 14.28 6.57
C ILE A 430 10.54 15.21 6.38
N ASP A 431 9.34 14.77 6.79
CA ASP A 431 8.15 15.61 6.84
C ASP A 431 8.06 16.29 8.22
N PRO A 432 8.38 17.60 8.34
CA PRO A 432 8.40 18.28 9.61
C PRO A 432 7.01 18.38 10.25
N VAL A 433 5.95 18.37 9.45
CA VAL A 433 4.56 18.41 9.95
C VAL A 433 4.19 17.08 10.61
N GLN A 434 4.61 15.96 10.01
CA GLN A 434 4.41 14.64 10.63
C GLN A 434 5.27 14.47 11.88
N LEU A 435 6.52 14.93 11.87
CA LEU A 435 7.40 14.87 13.04
C LEU A 435 6.82 15.67 14.21
N ALA A 436 6.45 16.93 13.98
CA ALA A 436 5.84 17.78 15.01
C ALA A 436 4.52 17.18 15.57
N PHE A 437 3.74 16.55 14.71
CA PHE A 437 2.53 15.86 15.16
C PHE A 437 2.84 14.61 15.97
N LYS A 438 3.84 13.82 15.58
CA LYS A 438 4.35 12.68 16.36
C LYS A 438 4.76 13.12 17.77
N GLU A 439 5.52 14.20 17.89
CA GLU A 439 5.96 14.77 19.16
C GLU A 439 4.80 15.12 20.09
N MET A 440 3.73 15.64 19.52
CA MET A 440 2.53 16.03 20.26
C MET A 440 1.72 14.81 20.71
N VAL A 441 1.51 13.82 19.83
CA VAL A 441 0.55 12.73 20.08
C VAL A 441 1.17 11.49 20.68
N ASP A 442 2.48 11.36 20.66
CA ASP A 442 3.23 10.23 21.22
C ASP A 442 4.59 10.68 21.77
N PRO A 443 4.58 11.49 22.85
CA PRO A 443 5.79 12.09 23.41
C PRO A 443 6.81 11.06 23.90
N TYR A 444 6.38 9.83 24.14
CA TYR A 444 7.22 8.74 24.62
C TYR A 444 7.76 7.85 23.48
N GLY A 445 7.33 8.06 22.24
CA GLY A 445 7.76 7.27 21.09
C GLY A 445 7.36 5.79 21.13
N LEU A 446 6.25 5.47 21.81
CA LEU A 446 5.76 4.09 21.98
C LEU A 446 5.00 3.56 20.78
N LEU A 447 4.49 4.45 19.90
CA LEU A 447 3.65 4.05 18.78
C LEU A 447 4.52 3.70 17.58
N ASN A 448 4.49 2.43 17.20
CA ASN A 448 5.25 1.79 16.13
C ASN A 448 6.73 2.24 16.09
N PRO A 449 7.49 2.04 17.17
CA PRO A 449 8.85 2.56 17.31
C PRO A 449 9.78 2.01 16.23
N GLY A 450 10.81 2.78 15.89
CA GLY A 450 11.83 2.39 14.91
C GLY A 450 11.47 2.61 13.44
N LYS A 451 10.27 3.12 13.12
CA LYS A 451 9.81 3.32 11.73
C LYS A 451 10.06 4.74 11.19
N MET A 452 10.24 5.74 12.04
CA MET A 452 10.46 7.13 11.67
C MET A 452 11.88 7.56 12.00
N ARG A 453 12.72 7.80 10.97
CA ARG A 453 14.12 8.18 11.13
C ARG A 453 14.25 9.51 11.85
N ALA A 454 13.47 10.50 11.47
CA ALA A 454 13.48 11.82 12.08
C ALA A 454 13.28 11.78 13.60
N TRP A 455 12.41 10.88 14.09
CA TRP A 455 12.22 10.67 15.52
C TRP A 455 13.45 10.04 16.18
N LEU A 456 14.08 9.05 15.52
CA LEU A 456 15.28 8.38 16.05
C LEU A 456 16.48 9.33 16.14
N GLU A 457 16.69 10.15 15.11
CA GLU A 457 17.81 11.13 15.06
C GLU A 457 17.67 12.21 16.14
N ARG A 458 16.45 12.65 16.44
CA ARG A 458 16.18 13.61 17.53
C ARG A 458 16.59 13.06 18.89
N SER A 459 16.27 11.78 19.17
CA SER A 459 16.60 11.14 20.45
C SER A 459 18.09 11.00 20.70
N ILE A 460 18.91 11.16 19.67
CA ILE A 460 20.38 11.13 19.76
C ILE A 460 20.95 12.53 20.03
N ALA A 461 20.21 13.58 19.62
CA ALA A 461 20.63 14.98 19.73
C ALA A 461 20.18 15.66 21.04
N SER A 462 19.30 15.07 21.81
CA SER A 462 18.81 15.47 23.13
C SER A 462 19.48 14.68 24.25
#